data_d57ac70fd12b447950e8ac1e7ff747f4
#
_entry.id   d57ac70fd12b447950e8ac1e7ff747f4
#
_cell.length_a   1.000
_cell.length_b   1.000
_cell.length_c   1.000
_cell.angle_alpha   90.00
_cell.angle_beta   90.00
_cell.angle_gamma   90.00
#
_symmetry.space_group_name_H-M   'P 1'
#
loop_
_entity.id
_entity.type
_entity.pdbx_description
1 polymer ?
#
loop_
_entity_poly.entity_id
_entity_poly.type
_entity_poly.pdbx_seq_one_letter_code
_entity_poly.pdbx_strand_id
1 'polypeptide(L)'
;MVYRTTVADSWRWMRLDLIIRLIPLTLAPLAFAWLTGTPLSRFGLSLAHPIRDLLIALPLAIAGFLIAAGFGEYLARRSRRWFVPQPADLAAQSLYYVALNAPVEEWFFRGFLQGGLTGWLGSPLLAVVLVTAIFGGYHFLDRWGWRPVIGATAAGLALGLVYLWQPEPPSLLAPTLVHGAITCGFLSLGPYGLFRWRMARRKIEVKPHLVRE
;
A
#
# COMPACT_ATOMS: atom_id res chain seq x y z
N MET A 1 5.91 5.02 24.20
CA MET A 1 4.57 4.55 24.61
C MET A 1 4.05 3.57 23.58
N VAL A 2 3.45 2.45 23.98
CA VAL A 2 2.87 1.43 23.08
C VAL A 2 1.34 1.55 23.13
N TYR A 3 0.73 1.73 21.96
CA TYR A 3 -0.72 1.79 21.80
C TYR A 3 -1.18 0.49 21.13
N ARG A 4 -2.11 -0.23 21.76
CA ARG A 4 -2.70 -1.45 21.20
C ARG A 4 -4.00 -1.07 20.50
N THR A 5 -4.07 -1.31 19.17
CA THR A 5 -5.30 -1.03 18.41
C THR A 5 -6.21 -2.24 18.37
N THR A 6 -7.51 -2.00 18.28
CA THR A 6 -8.58 -3.00 18.21
C THR A 6 -9.27 -2.96 16.84
N VAL A 7 -10.04 -4.01 16.52
CA VAL A 7 -10.85 -4.04 15.30
C VAL A 7 -11.81 -2.84 15.22
N ALA A 8 -12.37 -2.40 16.36
CA ALA A 8 -13.27 -1.24 16.38
C ALA A 8 -12.55 0.06 16.02
N ASP A 9 -11.29 0.24 16.49
CA ASP A 9 -10.47 1.39 16.13
C ASP A 9 -10.17 1.41 14.62
N SER A 10 -9.77 0.25 14.09
CA SER A 10 -9.43 0.12 12.67
C SER A 10 -10.66 0.23 11.77
N TRP A 11 -11.78 -0.38 12.14
CA TRP A 11 -13.01 -0.30 11.37
C TRP A 11 -13.52 1.15 11.20
N ARG A 12 -13.30 2.00 12.19
CA ARG A 12 -13.70 3.42 12.11
C ARG A 12 -13.02 4.15 10.94
N TRP A 13 -11.71 4.00 10.82
CA TRP A 13 -10.97 4.66 9.73
C TRP A 13 -11.09 3.91 8.40
N MET A 14 -11.10 2.56 8.40
CA MET A 14 -11.27 1.76 7.17
C MET A 14 -12.57 2.08 6.45
N ARG A 15 -13.65 2.27 7.19
CA ARG A 15 -14.95 2.62 6.64
C ARG A 15 -14.94 3.97 5.95
N LEU A 16 -14.28 4.96 6.56
CA LEU A 16 -14.13 6.30 5.97
C LEU A 16 -13.22 6.23 4.74
N ASP A 17 -12.13 5.52 4.84
CA ASP A 17 -11.18 5.30 3.75
C ASP A 17 -11.83 4.62 2.55
N LEU A 18 -12.62 3.59 2.78
CA LEU A 18 -13.38 2.92 1.75
C LEU A 18 -14.30 3.88 0.98
N ILE A 19 -15.07 4.70 1.70
CA ILE A 19 -16.07 5.60 1.09
C ILE A 19 -15.39 6.79 0.40
N ILE A 20 -14.44 7.44 1.05
CA ILE A 20 -13.88 8.71 0.59
C ILE A 20 -12.79 8.47 -0.46
N ARG A 21 -12.10 7.35 -0.40
CA ARG A 21 -10.91 7.06 -1.17
C ARG A 21 -11.07 5.87 -2.11
N LEU A 22 -11.27 4.66 -1.61
CA LEU A 22 -11.23 3.47 -2.44
C LEU A 22 -12.41 3.38 -3.43
N ILE A 23 -13.61 3.77 -3.04
CA ILE A 23 -14.77 3.79 -3.97
C ILE A 23 -14.52 4.78 -5.13
N PRO A 24 -14.18 6.05 -4.92
CA PRO A 24 -13.85 6.97 -6.03
C PRO A 24 -12.70 6.49 -6.91
N LEU A 25 -11.61 5.95 -6.32
CA LEU A 25 -10.49 5.39 -7.08
C LEU A 25 -10.88 4.17 -7.92
N THR A 26 -11.87 3.40 -7.47
CA THR A 26 -12.42 2.27 -8.23
C THR A 26 -13.34 2.74 -9.37
N LEU A 27 -14.22 3.69 -9.05
CA LEU A 27 -15.24 4.14 -10.01
C LEU A 27 -14.66 4.99 -11.15
N ALA A 28 -13.60 5.75 -10.93
CA ALA A 28 -13.04 6.61 -11.97
C ALA A 28 -12.52 5.83 -13.20
N PRO A 29 -11.69 4.77 -13.08
CA PRO A 29 -11.30 3.95 -14.21
C PRO A 29 -12.48 3.21 -14.86
N LEU A 30 -13.46 2.74 -14.05
CA LEU A 30 -14.66 2.09 -14.58
C LEU A 30 -15.51 3.02 -15.42
N ALA A 31 -15.77 4.23 -14.93
CA ALA A 31 -16.51 5.25 -15.65
C ALA A 31 -15.80 5.63 -16.95
N PHE A 32 -14.47 5.82 -16.90
CA PHE A 32 -13.67 6.10 -18.08
C PHE A 32 -13.76 4.93 -19.11
N ALA A 33 -13.59 3.68 -18.66
CA ALA A 33 -13.69 2.50 -19.52
C ALA A 33 -15.07 2.42 -20.20
N TRP A 34 -16.12 2.66 -19.42
CA TRP A 34 -17.50 2.64 -19.92
C TRP A 34 -17.76 3.74 -20.96
N LEU A 35 -17.34 4.97 -20.69
CA LEU A 35 -17.55 6.13 -21.56
C LEU A 35 -16.76 6.04 -22.87
N THR A 36 -15.56 5.43 -22.85
CA THR A 36 -14.65 5.38 -24.00
C THR A 36 -14.65 4.02 -24.72
N GLY A 37 -15.32 3.00 -24.18
CA GLY A 37 -15.25 1.63 -24.70
C GLY A 37 -13.88 0.97 -24.49
N THR A 38 -13.02 1.52 -23.62
CA THR A 38 -11.67 0.99 -23.38
C THR A 38 -11.77 -0.35 -22.61
N PRO A 39 -11.16 -1.44 -23.09
CA PRO A 39 -11.21 -2.71 -22.39
C PRO A 39 -10.42 -2.66 -21.08
N LEU A 40 -10.95 -3.27 -20.02
CA LEU A 40 -10.33 -3.26 -18.67
C LEU A 40 -8.94 -3.90 -18.64
N SER A 41 -8.63 -4.80 -19.58
CA SER A 41 -7.28 -5.38 -19.73
C SER A 41 -6.20 -4.32 -19.99
N ARG A 42 -6.55 -3.19 -20.61
CA ARG A 42 -5.62 -2.07 -20.81
C ARG A 42 -5.26 -1.35 -19.51
N PHE A 43 -6.05 -1.53 -18.46
CA PHE A 43 -5.77 -1.01 -17.12
C PHE A 43 -5.08 -2.05 -16.24
N GLY A 44 -4.43 -3.05 -16.84
CA GLY A 44 -3.64 -4.04 -16.12
C GLY A 44 -4.46 -5.18 -15.49
N LEU A 45 -5.76 -5.26 -15.74
CA LEU A 45 -6.59 -6.39 -15.31
C LEU A 45 -6.38 -7.59 -16.24
N SER A 46 -5.17 -8.14 -16.20
CA SER A 46 -4.72 -9.26 -17.00
C SER A 46 -4.00 -10.29 -16.12
N LEU A 47 -4.19 -11.56 -16.41
CA LEU A 47 -3.45 -12.69 -15.84
C LEU A 47 -2.74 -13.47 -16.95
N ALA A 48 -2.21 -12.77 -17.97
CA ALA A 48 -1.52 -13.41 -19.09
C ALA A 48 -0.23 -14.12 -18.66
N HIS A 49 0.47 -13.61 -17.66
CA HIS A 49 1.77 -14.13 -17.21
C HIS A 49 1.87 -14.30 -15.68
N PRO A 50 0.94 -15.03 -15.00
CA PRO A 50 0.83 -15.02 -13.54
C PRO A 50 2.04 -15.62 -12.83
N ILE A 51 2.67 -16.65 -13.42
CA ILE A 51 3.88 -17.26 -12.82
C ILE A 51 5.05 -16.28 -12.83
N ARG A 52 5.26 -15.57 -13.93
CA ARG A 52 6.30 -14.54 -14.03
C ARG A 52 6.04 -13.41 -13.06
N ASP A 53 4.81 -12.94 -12.96
CA ASP A 53 4.41 -11.88 -12.03
C ASP A 53 4.69 -12.29 -10.58
N LEU A 54 4.40 -13.54 -10.21
CA LEU A 54 4.71 -14.07 -8.88
C LEU A 54 6.22 -14.18 -8.62
N LEU A 55 7.00 -14.62 -9.62
CA LEU A 55 8.46 -14.71 -9.51
C LEU A 55 9.11 -13.33 -9.33
N ILE A 56 8.57 -12.29 -9.96
CA ILE A 56 9.01 -10.91 -9.76
C ILE A 56 8.52 -10.37 -8.41
N ALA A 57 7.24 -10.60 -8.09
CA ALA A 57 6.61 -10.06 -6.90
C ALA A 57 7.22 -10.61 -5.61
N LEU A 58 7.50 -11.92 -5.53
CA LEU A 58 7.90 -12.54 -4.27
C LEU A 58 9.17 -11.95 -3.65
N PRO A 59 10.32 -11.85 -4.36
CA PRO A 59 11.52 -11.25 -3.79
C PRO A 59 11.33 -9.76 -3.48
N LEU A 60 10.62 -9.01 -4.33
CA LEU A 60 10.35 -7.59 -4.11
C LEU A 60 9.38 -7.35 -2.94
N ALA A 61 8.39 -8.23 -2.76
CA ALA A 61 7.47 -8.18 -1.62
C ALA A 61 8.20 -8.44 -0.30
N ILE A 62 9.09 -9.44 -0.27
CA ILE A 62 9.91 -9.72 0.92
C ILE A 62 10.82 -8.53 1.23
N ALA A 63 11.56 -8.03 0.25
CA ALA A 63 12.45 -6.89 0.43
C ALA A 63 11.67 -5.64 0.85
N GLY A 64 10.59 -5.32 0.16
CA GLY A 64 9.72 -4.19 0.44
C GLY A 64 9.10 -4.27 1.84
N PHE A 65 8.62 -5.45 2.25
CA PHE A 65 8.12 -5.69 3.61
C PHE A 65 9.19 -5.40 4.67
N LEU A 66 10.39 -5.93 4.51
CA LEU A 66 11.47 -5.76 5.48
C LEU A 66 11.93 -4.29 5.58
N ILE A 67 12.08 -3.61 4.43
CA ILE A 67 12.43 -2.18 4.37
C ILE A 67 11.33 -1.36 5.05
N ALA A 68 10.07 -1.62 4.74
CA ALA A 68 8.93 -0.90 5.29
C ALA A 68 8.80 -1.13 6.81
N ALA A 69 8.98 -2.36 7.29
CA ALA A 69 8.99 -2.68 8.71
C ALA A 69 10.14 -1.96 9.45
N GLY A 70 11.34 -1.95 8.88
CA GLY A 70 12.49 -1.22 9.42
C GLY A 70 12.27 0.29 9.45
N PHE A 71 11.66 0.84 8.40
CA PHE A 71 11.32 2.26 8.32
C PHE A 71 10.22 2.65 9.32
N GLY A 72 9.18 1.84 9.46
CA GLY A 72 8.13 2.02 10.48
C GLY A 72 8.70 2.01 11.89
N GLU A 73 9.61 1.08 12.17
CA GLU A 73 10.34 1.01 13.43
C GLU A 73 11.21 2.26 13.69
N TYR A 74 11.92 2.75 12.67
CA TYR A 74 12.68 3.99 12.76
C TYR A 74 11.78 5.17 13.16
N LEU A 75 10.62 5.32 12.50
CA LEU A 75 9.65 6.38 12.80
C LEU A 75 9.06 6.24 14.21
N ALA A 76 8.72 5.01 14.62
CA ALA A 76 8.18 4.72 15.94
C ALA A 76 9.19 5.07 17.05
N ARG A 77 10.49 4.77 16.86
CA ARG A 77 11.56 5.16 17.80
C ARG A 77 11.70 6.67 17.90
N ARG A 78 11.65 7.37 16.77
CA ARG A 78 11.81 8.82 16.70
C ARG A 78 10.64 9.56 17.36
N SER A 79 9.41 9.08 17.12
CA SER A 79 8.20 9.64 17.73
C SER A 79 7.97 9.16 19.17
N ARG A 80 8.68 8.12 19.61
CA ARG A 80 8.46 7.37 20.86
C ARG A 80 7.04 6.81 20.98
N ARG A 81 6.36 6.56 19.84
CA ARG A 81 5.00 6.01 19.76
C ARG A 81 4.99 4.77 18.89
N TRP A 82 4.49 3.66 19.42
CA TRP A 82 4.32 2.39 18.71
C TRP A 82 2.85 2.05 18.66
N PHE A 83 2.31 1.90 17.47
CA PHE A 83 0.97 1.40 17.25
C PHE A 83 1.07 -0.09 16.89
N VAL A 84 0.46 -0.93 17.69
CA VAL A 84 0.58 -2.39 17.57
C VAL A 84 -0.81 -2.99 17.57
N PRO A 85 -1.27 -3.59 16.46
CA PRO A 85 -2.59 -4.20 16.42
C PRO A 85 -2.68 -5.41 17.36
N GLN A 86 -3.87 -5.63 17.92
CA GLN A 86 -4.22 -6.91 18.55
C GLN A 86 -4.38 -7.99 17.46
N PRO A 87 -4.34 -9.31 17.80
CA PRO A 87 -4.35 -10.36 16.76
C PRO A 87 -5.53 -10.28 15.79
N ALA A 88 -6.75 -10.04 16.29
CA ALA A 88 -7.92 -9.89 15.43
C ALA A 88 -7.85 -8.63 14.55
N ASP A 89 -7.35 -7.53 15.10
CA ASP A 89 -7.12 -6.28 14.38
C ASP A 89 -6.00 -6.40 13.34
N LEU A 90 -4.95 -7.15 13.67
CA LEU A 90 -3.87 -7.49 12.73
C LEU A 90 -4.43 -8.20 11.49
N ALA A 91 -5.29 -9.18 11.69
CA ALA A 91 -5.92 -9.89 10.57
C ALA A 91 -6.81 -8.96 9.74
N ALA A 92 -7.65 -8.15 10.40
CA ALA A 92 -8.53 -7.20 9.72
C ALA A 92 -7.75 -6.15 8.91
N GLN A 93 -6.72 -5.54 9.50
CA GLN A 93 -5.87 -4.56 8.82
C GLN A 93 -5.11 -5.19 7.64
N SER A 94 -4.48 -6.35 7.85
CA SER A 94 -3.71 -7.00 6.80
C SER A 94 -4.57 -7.42 5.63
N LEU A 95 -5.77 -7.96 5.90
CA LEU A 95 -6.74 -8.30 4.87
C LEU A 95 -7.19 -7.04 4.10
N TYR A 96 -7.49 -5.95 4.80
CA TYR A 96 -7.86 -4.68 4.18
C TYR A 96 -6.76 -4.17 3.23
N TYR A 97 -5.52 -4.17 3.67
CA TYR A 97 -4.40 -3.69 2.84
C TYR A 97 -4.14 -4.57 1.62
N VAL A 98 -4.20 -5.89 1.76
CA VAL A 98 -3.89 -6.81 0.67
C VAL A 98 -5.05 -6.97 -0.30
N ALA A 99 -6.29 -7.05 0.20
CA ALA A 99 -7.45 -7.38 -0.63
C ALA A 99 -8.22 -6.17 -1.17
N LEU A 100 -8.06 -4.99 -0.57
CA LEU A 100 -8.80 -3.78 -0.97
C LEU A 100 -7.87 -2.61 -1.29
N ASN A 101 -7.05 -2.18 -0.34
CA ASN A 101 -6.26 -0.97 -0.49
C ASN A 101 -5.26 -1.09 -1.65
N ALA A 102 -4.35 -2.09 -1.60
CA ALA A 102 -3.33 -2.25 -2.63
C ALA A 102 -3.92 -2.51 -4.02
N PRO A 103 -4.89 -3.43 -4.23
CA PRO A 103 -5.47 -3.64 -5.55
C PRO A 103 -6.12 -2.39 -6.15
N VAL A 104 -6.86 -1.63 -5.35
CA VAL A 104 -7.55 -0.43 -5.82
C VAL A 104 -6.57 0.69 -6.15
N GLU A 105 -5.57 0.92 -5.29
CA GLU A 105 -4.56 1.94 -5.56
C GLU A 105 -3.71 1.59 -6.78
N GLU A 106 -3.27 0.33 -6.93
CA GLU A 106 -2.51 -0.07 -8.11
C GLU A 106 -3.34 0.02 -9.39
N TRP A 107 -4.62 -0.35 -9.34
CA TRP A 107 -5.49 -0.19 -10.49
C TRP A 107 -5.62 1.27 -10.91
N PHE A 108 -5.85 2.18 -9.96
CA PHE A 108 -5.96 3.60 -10.26
C PHE A 108 -4.63 4.20 -10.71
N PHE A 109 -3.57 4.03 -9.91
CA PHE A 109 -2.30 4.73 -10.17
C PHE A 109 -1.51 4.09 -11.32
N ARG A 110 -1.40 2.76 -11.39
CA ARG A 110 -0.60 2.08 -12.43
C ARG A 110 -1.42 1.73 -13.64
N GLY A 111 -2.55 1.08 -13.44
CA GLY A 111 -3.41 0.70 -14.56
C GLY A 111 -3.97 1.91 -15.29
N PHE A 112 -4.69 2.76 -14.58
CA PHE A 112 -5.42 3.88 -15.20
C PHE A 112 -4.53 5.09 -15.47
N LEU A 113 -3.89 5.69 -14.44
CA LEU A 113 -3.12 6.91 -14.62
C LEU A 113 -1.82 6.66 -15.38
N GLN A 114 -0.98 5.72 -14.94
CA GLN A 114 0.32 5.48 -15.58
C GLN A 114 0.14 4.94 -17.00
N GLY A 115 -0.75 3.97 -17.19
CA GLY A 115 -1.07 3.43 -18.51
C GLY A 115 -1.65 4.50 -19.45
N GLY A 116 -2.60 5.30 -18.97
CA GLY A 116 -3.20 6.38 -19.75
C GLY A 116 -2.19 7.47 -20.10
N LEU A 117 -1.38 7.94 -19.14
CA LEU A 117 -0.35 8.95 -19.38
C LEU A 117 0.76 8.44 -20.30
N THR A 118 1.12 7.16 -20.22
CA THR A 118 2.08 6.56 -21.15
C THR A 118 1.61 6.70 -22.59
N GLY A 119 0.34 6.38 -22.87
CA GLY A 119 -0.24 6.53 -24.20
C GLY A 119 -0.33 7.97 -24.67
N TRP A 120 -0.66 8.89 -23.78
CA TRP A 120 -0.82 10.31 -24.11
C TRP A 120 0.50 11.06 -24.29
N LEU A 121 1.50 10.78 -23.43
CA LEU A 121 2.80 11.47 -23.46
C LEU A 121 3.79 10.84 -24.44
N GLY A 122 3.54 9.60 -24.87
CA GLY A 122 4.52 8.82 -25.64
C GLY A 122 5.82 8.49 -24.88
N SER A 123 5.85 8.71 -23.56
CA SER A 123 7.01 8.50 -22.70
C SER A 123 6.65 7.75 -21.42
N PRO A 124 6.92 6.43 -21.38
CA PRO A 124 6.61 5.61 -20.20
C PRO A 124 7.33 6.06 -18.93
N LEU A 125 8.60 6.49 -19.04
CA LEU A 125 9.36 6.97 -17.87
C LEU A 125 8.81 8.29 -17.34
N LEU A 126 8.39 9.21 -18.20
CA LEU A 126 7.75 10.45 -17.76
C LEU A 126 6.42 10.16 -17.06
N ALA A 127 5.64 9.21 -17.56
CA ALA A 127 4.42 8.76 -16.90
C ALA A 127 4.72 8.20 -15.50
N VAL A 128 5.75 7.36 -15.33
CA VAL A 128 6.19 6.86 -14.02
C VAL A 128 6.51 8.02 -13.07
N VAL A 129 7.30 9.00 -13.53
CA VAL A 129 7.70 10.15 -12.68
C VAL A 129 6.49 10.96 -12.25
N LEU A 130 5.60 11.31 -13.18
CA LEU A 130 4.40 12.10 -12.88
C LEU A 130 3.46 11.36 -11.94
N VAL A 131 3.19 10.08 -12.19
CA VAL A 131 2.31 9.28 -11.32
C VAL A 131 2.94 9.08 -9.94
N THR A 132 4.26 8.93 -9.86
CA THR A 132 4.97 8.88 -8.57
C THR A 132 4.80 10.17 -7.79
N ALA A 133 4.90 11.32 -8.44
CA ALA A 133 4.68 12.62 -7.79
C ALA A 133 3.22 12.78 -7.31
N ILE A 134 2.25 12.37 -8.14
CA ILE A 134 0.82 12.39 -7.77
C ILE A 134 0.56 11.43 -6.58
N PHE A 135 1.12 10.21 -6.62
CA PHE A 135 1.00 9.23 -5.54
C PHE A 135 1.60 9.73 -4.22
N GLY A 136 2.79 10.35 -4.28
CA GLY A 136 3.40 10.99 -3.12
C GLY A 136 2.57 12.14 -2.57
N GLY A 137 2.09 13.03 -3.47
CA GLY A 137 1.22 14.16 -3.11
C GLY A 137 -0.10 13.72 -2.48
N TYR A 138 -0.69 12.65 -3.00
CA TYR A 138 -1.90 12.02 -2.47
C TYR A 138 -1.76 11.60 -1.00
N HIS A 139 -0.58 11.10 -0.56
CA HIS A 139 -0.33 10.70 0.82
C HIS A 139 -0.24 11.88 1.80
N PHE A 140 -0.09 13.13 1.32
CA PHE A 140 -0.23 14.29 2.20
C PHE A 140 -1.68 14.52 2.65
N LEU A 141 -2.68 14.07 1.88
CA LEU A 141 -4.09 14.22 2.22
C LEU A 141 -4.47 13.43 3.48
N ASP A 142 -3.77 12.34 3.78
CA ASP A 142 -3.95 11.50 4.97
C ASP A 142 -3.33 12.11 6.26
N ARG A 143 -2.89 13.35 6.20
CA ARG A 143 -2.20 14.05 7.30
C ARG A 143 -0.95 13.33 7.81
N TRP A 144 -0.32 12.54 6.96
CA TRP A 144 0.95 11.92 7.25
C TRP A 144 2.03 13.00 7.29
N GLY A 145 2.97 12.87 8.22
CA GLY A 145 4.12 13.77 8.23
C GLY A 145 4.99 13.55 6.97
N TRP A 146 5.82 14.52 6.61
CA TRP A 146 6.63 14.46 5.38
C TRP A 146 7.52 13.21 5.24
N ARG A 147 7.98 12.60 6.36
CA ARG A 147 8.81 11.39 6.32
C ARG A 147 8.09 10.15 5.78
N PRO A 148 6.91 9.77 6.32
CA PRO A 148 6.11 8.71 5.71
C PRO A 148 5.78 8.97 4.24
N VAL A 149 5.52 10.23 3.86
CA VAL A 149 5.24 10.61 2.47
C VAL A 149 6.44 10.34 1.56
N ILE A 150 7.67 10.65 1.99
CA ILE A 150 8.88 10.28 1.23
C ILE A 150 8.97 8.76 1.05
N GLY A 151 8.69 7.98 2.12
CA GLY A 151 8.67 6.53 2.04
C GLY A 151 7.62 6.00 1.04
N ALA A 152 6.41 6.56 1.08
CA ALA A 152 5.34 6.23 0.14
C ALA A 152 5.71 6.62 -1.30
N THR A 153 6.32 7.79 -1.51
CA THR A 153 6.79 8.23 -2.83
C THR A 153 7.86 7.30 -3.40
N ALA A 154 8.83 6.88 -2.56
CA ALA A 154 9.85 5.92 -2.97
C ALA A 154 9.24 4.54 -3.32
N ALA A 155 8.28 4.07 -2.52
CA ALA A 155 7.51 2.87 -2.83
C ALA A 155 6.72 3.04 -4.14
N GLY A 156 6.09 4.20 -4.33
CA GLY A 156 5.36 4.56 -5.54
C GLY A 156 6.23 4.49 -6.79
N LEU A 157 7.46 5.00 -6.72
CA LEU A 157 8.43 4.89 -7.82
C LEU A 157 8.77 3.43 -8.13
N ALA A 158 9.09 2.64 -7.10
CA ALA A 158 9.40 1.22 -7.28
C ALA A 158 8.24 0.45 -7.93
N LEU A 159 7.02 0.65 -7.46
CA LEU A 159 5.81 0.02 -8.02
C LEU A 159 5.56 0.47 -9.47
N GLY A 160 5.76 1.75 -9.78
CA GLY A 160 5.66 2.29 -11.14
C GLY A 160 6.67 1.64 -12.10
N LEU A 161 7.90 1.40 -11.64
CA LEU A 161 8.92 0.69 -12.41
C LEU A 161 8.59 -0.79 -12.57
N VAL A 162 8.09 -1.46 -11.52
CA VAL A 162 7.62 -2.86 -11.60
C VAL A 162 6.53 -3.00 -12.65
N TYR A 163 5.57 -2.06 -12.68
CA TYR A 163 4.51 -2.07 -13.69
C TYR A 163 5.03 -1.77 -15.09
N LEU A 164 5.96 -0.82 -15.22
CA LEU A 164 6.58 -0.47 -16.51
C LEU A 164 7.26 -1.67 -17.20
N TRP A 165 7.86 -2.56 -16.43
CA TRP A 165 8.58 -3.73 -16.96
C TRP A 165 7.68 -4.95 -17.21
N GLN A 166 6.36 -4.82 -17.04
CA GLN A 166 5.43 -5.88 -17.40
C GLN A 166 5.32 -6.03 -18.92
N PRO A 167 5.23 -7.27 -19.44
CA PRO A 167 4.92 -7.49 -20.86
C PRO A 167 3.47 -7.10 -21.18
N GLU A 168 3.18 -6.86 -22.42
CA GLU A 168 1.82 -6.64 -22.90
C GLU A 168 1.03 -7.97 -22.98
N PRO A 169 -0.26 -8.00 -22.59
CA PRO A 169 -0.94 -6.94 -21.85
C PRO A 169 -0.42 -6.83 -20.41
N PRO A 170 -0.25 -5.59 -19.89
CA PRO A 170 0.33 -5.38 -18.56
C PRO A 170 -0.54 -6.01 -17.45
N SER A 171 0.09 -6.41 -16.35
CA SER A 171 -0.57 -7.02 -15.19
C SER A 171 -0.34 -6.21 -13.93
N LEU A 172 -1.39 -6.04 -13.13
CA LEU A 172 -1.31 -5.43 -11.80
C LEU A 172 -0.92 -6.43 -10.71
N LEU A 173 -0.80 -7.73 -11.02
CA LEU A 173 -0.58 -8.75 -9.99
C LEU A 173 0.72 -8.50 -9.21
N ALA A 174 1.84 -8.31 -9.92
CA ALA A 174 3.12 -8.07 -9.27
C ALA A 174 3.14 -6.77 -8.43
N PRO A 175 2.81 -5.57 -8.97
CA PRO A 175 2.81 -4.36 -8.16
C PRO A 175 1.81 -4.42 -6.99
N THR A 176 0.65 -5.04 -7.15
CA THR A 176 -0.34 -5.21 -6.06
C THR A 176 0.21 -6.06 -4.91
N LEU A 177 0.85 -7.19 -5.20
CA LEU A 177 1.43 -8.04 -4.16
C LEU A 177 2.59 -7.33 -3.43
N VAL A 178 3.44 -6.63 -4.17
CA VAL A 178 4.54 -5.85 -3.60
C VAL A 178 4.00 -4.72 -2.71
N HIS A 179 2.98 -3.98 -3.19
CA HIS A 179 2.34 -2.90 -2.45
C HIS A 179 1.71 -3.42 -1.14
N GLY A 180 0.90 -4.47 -1.22
CA GLY A 180 0.27 -5.07 -0.03
C GLY A 180 1.32 -5.51 1.00
N ALA A 181 2.44 -6.10 0.56
CA ALA A 181 3.54 -6.48 1.44
C ALA A 181 4.21 -5.26 2.10
N ILE A 182 4.51 -4.19 1.34
CA ILE A 182 5.07 -2.93 1.85
C ILE A 182 4.14 -2.34 2.91
N THR A 183 2.85 -2.25 2.62
CA THR A 183 1.85 -1.67 3.53
C THR A 183 1.70 -2.51 4.80
N CYS A 184 1.65 -3.84 4.70
CA CYS A 184 1.64 -4.73 5.86
C CYS A 184 2.94 -4.64 6.68
N GLY A 185 4.09 -4.50 6.02
CA GLY A 185 5.38 -4.27 6.67
C GLY A 185 5.40 -2.98 7.47
N PHE A 186 4.79 -1.92 6.95
CA PHE A 186 4.78 -0.60 7.58
C PHE A 186 3.72 -0.45 8.68
N LEU A 187 2.49 -0.94 8.46
CA LEU A 187 1.32 -0.59 9.28
C LEU A 187 0.77 -1.72 10.14
N SER A 188 0.95 -3.00 9.79
CA SER A 188 0.30 -4.11 10.50
C SER A 188 1.28 -5.21 10.94
N LEU A 189 1.67 -6.10 10.05
CA LEU A 189 2.51 -7.28 10.36
C LEU A 189 3.90 -6.89 10.85
N GLY A 190 4.53 -5.87 10.27
CA GLY A 190 5.85 -5.40 10.67
C GLY A 190 5.89 -4.89 12.11
N PRO A 191 5.07 -3.88 12.49
CA PRO A 191 4.95 -3.39 13.86
C PRO A 191 4.60 -4.49 14.86
N TYR A 192 3.67 -5.40 14.50
CA TYR A 192 3.30 -6.54 15.35
C TYR A 192 4.47 -7.50 15.57
N GLY A 193 5.14 -7.92 14.50
CA GLY A 193 6.26 -8.85 14.56
C GLY A 193 7.44 -8.29 15.36
N LEU A 194 7.82 -7.03 15.09
CA LEU A 194 8.89 -6.34 15.82
C LEU A 194 8.56 -6.15 17.31
N PHE A 195 7.29 -5.85 17.63
CA PHE A 195 6.84 -5.78 19.02
C PHE A 195 6.94 -7.14 19.71
N ARG A 196 6.43 -8.22 19.08
CA ARG A 196 6.52 -9.60 19.63
C ARG A 196 7.95 -10.03 19.85
N TRP A 197 8.83 -9.76 18.90
CA TRP A 197 10.26 -10.09 19.00
C TRP A 197 10.94 -9.35 20.17
N ARG A 198 10.59 -8.08 20.41
CA ARG A 198 11.10 -7.32 21.56
C ARG A 198 10.58 -7.86 22.88
N MET A 199 9.29 -8.18 22.94
CA MET A 199 8.70 -8.77 24.16
C MET A 199 9.38 -10.10 24.51
N ALA A 200 9.72 -10.92 23.52
CA ALA A 200 10.45 -12.16 23.73
C ALA A 200 11.88 -11.95 24.27
N ARG A 201 12.54 -10.85 23.86
CA ARG A 201 13.92 -10.52 24.28
C ARG A 201 14.03 -9.69 25.54
N ARG A 202 12.97 -8.97 25.92
CA ARG A 202 12.92 -8.13 27.13
C ARG A 202 11.65 -8.47 27.89
N LYS A 203 11.73 -8.71 29.19
CA LYS A 203 10.58 -8.67 30.09
C LYS A 203 10.10 -7.20 30.17
N ILE A 204 9.34 -6.73 29.17
CA ILE A 204 8.80 -5.38 29.15
C ILE A 204 7.41 -5.45 29.79
N GLU A 205 7.21 -4.72 30.89
CA GLU A 205 5.89 -4.49 31.48
C GLU A 205 4.95 -3.80 30.48
N VAL A 206 3.88 -4.47 30.10
CA VAL A 206 2.80 -3.91 29.29
C VAL A 206 1.82 -3.24 30.23
N LYS A 207 1.76 -1.90 30.27
CA LYS A 207 0.68 -1.19 30.95
C LYS A 207 -0.63 -1.40 30.17
N PRO A 208 -1.73 -1.76 30.84
CA PRO A 208 -3.04 -1.84 30.20
C PRO A 208 -3.49 -0.46 29.71
N HIS A 209 -4.29 -0.42 28.64
CA HIS A 209 -4.83 0.80 28.05
C HIS A 209 -5.64 1.60 29.09
N LEU A 210 -5.28 2.84 29.28
CA LEU A 210 -6.22 3.84 29.76
C LEU A 210 -7.03 4.28 28.52
N VAL A 211 -8.25 3.77 28.41
CA VAL A 211 -9.28 4.36 27.56
C VAL A 211 -9.45 5.80 28.04
N ARG A 212 -9.06 6.78 27.24
CA ARG A 212 -9.52 8.15 27.44
C ARG A 212 -10.89 8.25 26.82
N GLU A 213 -11.87 8.47 27.68
CA GLU A 213 -13.22 8.92 27.37
C GLU A 213 -13.22 10.21 26.52
#